data_8115ac18cc56927cf1b36baa4203e080
#
_entry.id   8115ac18cc56927cf1b36baa4203e080
#
_cell.length_a   1.000
_cell.length_b   1.000
_cell.length_c   1.000
_cell.angle_alpha   90.00
_cell.angle_beta   90.00
_cell.angle_gamma   90.00
#
_symmetry.space_group_name_H-M   'P 1'
#
loop_
_entity.id
_entity.type
_entity.pdbx_description
1 polymer ?
#
loop_
_entity_poly.entity_id
_entity_poly.type
_entity_poly.pdbx_seq_one_letter_code
_entity_poly.pdbx_strand_id
1 'polypeptide(L)' 'MISTKGRYALRVMIDLAEQNSAGYIPLNEIATRQQISEKYLEIILKVLVKNKLLEGQRGKGGGYRLTRPNIPPERFWN' A
#
# COMPACT_ATOMS: atom_id res chain seq x y z
N MET A 1 10.02 -11.69 -14.18
CA MET A 1 8.70 -12.17 -13.72
C MET A 1 8.44 -11.63 -12.32
N ILE A 2 7.27 -11.04 -12.12
CA ILE A 2 6.92 -10.46 -10.83
C ILE A 2 6.27 -11.52 -9.95
N SER A 3 6.73 -11.63 -8.70
CA SER A 3 6.16 -12.59 -7.76
C SER A 3 4.72 -12.21 -7.40
N THR A 4 3.98 -13.16 -6.82
CA THR A 4 2.62 -12.89 -6.38
C THR A 4 2.60 -11.74 -5.37
N LYS A 5 3.54 -11.73 -4.45
CA LYS A 5 3.66 -10.65 -3.47
C LYS A 5 3.91 -9.31 -4.16
N GLY A 6 4.75 -9.31 -5.19
CA GLY A 6 5.03 -8.09 -5.95
C GLY A 6 3.80 -7.55 -6.67
N ARG A 7 3.00 -8.46 -7.23
CA ARG A 7 1.76 -8.06 -7.90
C ARG A 7 0.79 -7.40 -6.93
N TYR A 8 0.60 -7.99 -5.76
CA TYR A 8 -0.29 -7.41 -4.77
C TYR A 8 0.24 -6.08 -4.24
N ALA A 9 1.57 -5.97 -4.11
CA ALA A 9 2.17 -4.71 -3.69
C ALA A 9 1.85 -3.60 -4.70
N LEU A 10 1.98 -3.88 -5.98
CA LEU A 10 1.64 -2.91 -7.03
C LEU A 10 0.16 -2.55 -6.99
N ARG A 11 -0.72 -3.54 -6.84
CA ARG A 11 -2.15 -3.28 -6.79
C ARG A 11 -2.52 -2.41 -5.60
N VAL A 12 -1.89 -2.66 -4.46
CA VAL A 12 -2.13 -1.85 -3.27
C VAL A 12 -1.68 -0.42 -3.49
N MET A 13 -0.52 -0.23 -4.09
CA MET A 13 -0.01 1.11 -4.35
C MET A 13 -0.91 1.87 -5.33
N ILE A 14 -1.40 1.19 -6.37
CA ILE A 14 -2.33 1.80 -7.32
C ILE A 14 -3.63 2.17 -6.61
N ASP A 15 -4.13 1.27 -5.76
CA ASP A 15 -5.35 1.52 -4.99
C ASP A 15 -5.19 2.80 -4.15
N LEU A 16 -4.09 2.90 -3.41
CA LEU A 16 -3.86 4.06 -2.57
C LEU A 16 -3.70 5.34 -3.39
N ALA A 17 -3.08 5.24 -4.55
CA ALA A 17 -2.93 6.38 -5.44
C ALA A 17 -4.28 6.85 -5.97
N GLU A 18 -5.15 5.90 -6.31
CA GLU A 18 -6.48 6.23 -6.83
C GLU A 18 -7.37 6.86 -5.76
N GLN A 19 -7.22 6.43 -4.52
CA GLN A 19 -8.02 7.02 -3.44
C GLN A 19 -7.66 8.48 -3.22
N ASN A 20 -6.40 8.83 -3.41
CA ASN A 20 -5.92 10.22 -3.33
C ASN A 20 -6.57 11.01 -2.19
N SER A 21 -6.75 10.36 -1.06
CA SER A 21 -7.35 11.02 0.08
C SER A 21 -6.27 11.68 0.94
N ALA A 22 -6.66 12.72 1.68
CA ALA A 22 -5.74 13.40 2.57
C ALA A 22 -5.37 12.57 3.79
N GLY A 23 -6.13 11.52 4.07
CA GLY A 23 -5.93 10.72 5.27
C GLY A 23 -5.39 9.33 4.98
N TYR A 24 -5.18 8.60 6.07
CA TYR A 24 -4.72 7.21 5.99
C TYR A 24 -5.91 6.31 5.69
N ILE A 25 -5.65 5.24 4.93
CA ILE A 25 -6.67 4.26 4.58
C ILE A 25 -6.49 3.03 5.45
N PRO A 26 -7.53 2.58 6.17
CA PRO A 26 -7.40 1.43 7.07
C PRO A 26 -7.04 0.14 6.33
N LEU A 27 -6.27 -0.72 7.02
CA LEU A 27 -5.85 -2.00 6.48
C LEU A 27 -7.04 -2.86 6.02
N ASN A 28 -8.07 -2.94 6.84
CA ASN A 28 -9.22 -3.78 6.52
C ASN A 28 -9.93 -3.33 5.26
N GLU A 29 -9.96 -2.04 5.01
CA GLU A 29 -10.59 -1.50 3.81
C GLU A 29 -9.81 -1.91 2.55
N ILE A 30 -8.48 -1.81 2.62
CA ILE A 30 -7.63 -2.22 1.52
C ILE A 30 -7.76 -3.72 1.27
N ALA A 31 -7.75 -4.51 2.34
CA ALA A 31 -7.86 -5.96 2.23
C ALA A 31 -9.19 -6.37 1.58
N THR A 32 -10.26 -5.71 1.95
CA THR A 32 -11.59 -5.98 1.39
C THR A 32 -11.62 -5.68 -0.10
N ARG A 33 -11.11 -4.51 -0.49
CA ARG A 33 -11.11 -4.12 -1.90
C ARG A 33 -10.25 -5.04 -2.75
N GLN A 34 -9.10 -5.45 -2.23
CA GLN A 34 -8.18 -6.31 -2.97
C GLN A 34 -8.50 -7.80 -2.83
N GLN A 35 -9.47 -8.14 -1.98
CA GLN A 35 -9.90 -9.52 -1.76
C GLN A 35 -8.75 -10.41 -1.30
N ILE A 36 -7.97 -9.92 -0.35
CA ILE A 36 -6.89 -10.70 0.26
C ILE A 36 -7.02 -10.65 1.78
N SER A 37 -6.36 -11.58 2.45
CA SER A 37 -6.41 -11.61 3.91
C SER A 37 -5.68 -10.40 4.49
N GLU A 38 -6.16 -9.92 5.63
CA GLU A 38 -5.49 -8.81 6.31
C GLU A 38 -4.07 -9.18 6.72
N LYS A 39 -3.88 -10.43 7.11
CA LYS A 39 -2.56 -10.89 7.53
C LYS A 39 -1.56 -10.86 6.38
N TYR A 40 -1.96 -11.32 5.20
CA TYR A 40 -1.09 -11.29 4.03
C TYR A 40 -0.81 -9.86 3.60
N LEU A 41 -1.85 -9.03 3.59
CA LEU A 41 -1.70 -7.62 3.26
C LEU A 41 -0.76 -6.92 4.23
N GLU A 42 -0.86 -7.24 5.52
CA GLU A 42 0.03 -6.64 6.52
C GLU A 42 1.49 -6.92 6.21
N ILE A 43 1.81 -8.14 5.77
CA ILE A 43 3.17 -8.50 5.39
C ILE A 43 3.65 -7.64 4.22
N ILE A 44 2.79 -7.48 3.22
CA ILE A 44 3.11 -6.65 2.05
C ILE A 44 3.33 -5.19 2.45
N LEU A 45 2.43 -4.67 3.28
CA LEU A 45 2.50 -3.26 3.67
C LEU A 45 3.73 -2.97 4.52
N LYS A 46 4.14 -3.91 5.36
CA LYS A 46 5.36 -3.75 6.15
C LYS A 46 6.58 -3.58 5.26
N VAL A 47 6.66 -4.36 4.19
CA VAL A 47 7.77 -4.24 3.24
C VAL A 47 7.74 -2.88 2.55
N LEU A 48 6.56 -2.42 2.15
CA LEU A 48 6.44 -1.13 1.48
C LEU A 48 6.79 0.03 2.40
N VAL A 49 6.39 -0.06 3.68
CA VAL A 49 6.74 0.96 4.66
C VAL A 49 8.25 0.96 4.92
N LYS A 50 8.84 -0.22 5.01
CA LYS A 50 10.29 -0.35 5.22
C LYS A 50 11.07 0.31 4.10
N ASN A 51 10.57 0.22 2.87
CA ASN A 51 11.20 0.82 1.72
C ASN A 51 10.80 2.29 1.51
N LYS A 52 10.09 2.86 2.48
CA LYS A 52 9.66 4.26 2.46
C LYS A 52 8.74 4.61 1.30
N LEU A 53 8.04 3.62 0.80
CA LEU A 53 7.04 3.82 -0.25
C LEU A 53 5.67 4.16 0.33
N LEU A 54 5.41 3.72 1.56
CA LEU A 54 4.18 4.01 2.26
C LEU A 54 4.48 4.54 3.65
N GLU A 55 3.52 5.27 4.19
CA GLU A 55 3.51 5.67 5.59
C GLU A 55 2.39 4.94 6.29
N GLY A 56 2.66 4.44 7.50
CA GLY A 56 1.67 3.79 8.32
C GLY A 56 1.45 4.56 9.60
N GLN A 57 0.20 4.55 10.08
CA GLN A 57 -0.14 5.17 11.36
C GLN A 57 -1.06 4.25 12.13
N ARG A 58 -0.79 4.11 13.42
CA ARG A 58 -1.59 3.27 14.30
C ARG A 58 -2.67 4.09 14.99
N GLY A 59 -3.72 3.40 15.45
CA GLY A 59 -4.76 4.00 16.26
C GLY A 59 -5.95 4.48 15.44
N LYS A 60 -6.80 5.27 16.09
CA LYS A 60 -7.99 5.81 15.44
C LYS A 60 -7.60 6.71 14.29
N GLY A 61 -8.25 6.49 13.16
CA GLY A 61 -7.93 7.25 11.96
C GLY A 61 -6.64 6.82 11.30
N GLY A 62 -6.03 5.72 11.79
CA GLY A 62 -4.79 5.21 11.22
C GLY A 62 -5.01 4.39 9.98
N GLY A 63 -3.92 3.91 9.42
CA GLY A 63 -3.93 3.13 8.21
C GLY A 63 -2.67 3.37 7.41
N TYR A 64 -2.80 3.38 6.10
CA TYR A 64 -1.65 3.53 5.22
C TYR A 64 -1.92 4.54 4.12
N ARG A 65 -0.86 5.20 3.67
CA ARG A 65 -0.96 6.12 2.54
C ARG A 65 0.39 6.17 1.83
N LEU A 66 0.39 6.64 0.58
CA LEU A 66 1.63 6.80 -0.17
C LEU A 66 2.42 7.97 0.39
N THR A 67 3.74 7.77 0.50
CA THR A 67 4.63 8.86 0.94
C THR A 67 4.81 9.91 -0.14
N ARG A 68 4.79 9.46 -1.41
CA ARG A 68 4.95 10.37 -2.56
C ARG A 68 3.97 9.93 -3.64
N PRO A 69 2.78 10.54 -3.70
CA PRO A 69 1.75 10.11 -4.64
C PRO A 69 2.13 10.30 -6.11
N ASN A 70 3.17 11.09 -6.40
CA ASN A 70 3.57 11.39 -7.78
C ASN A 70 4.84 10.69 -8.23
N ILE A 71 5.23 9.58 -7.60
CA ILE A 71 6.40 8.84 -8.03
C ILE A 71 6.11 8.16 -9.37
N PRO A 72 6.94 8.45 -10.42
CA PRO A 72 6.75 7.78 -11.70
C PRO A 72 7.00 6.27 -11.57
N PRO A 73 6.19 5.42 -12.23
CA PRO A 73 6.35 3.97 -12.12
C PRO A 73 7.75 3.46 -12.47
N GLU A 74 8.40 4.10 -13.43
CA GLU A 74 9.73 3.68 -13.85
C GLU A 74 10.77 3.78 -12.74
N ARG A 75 10.54 4.58 -11.74
CA ARG A 75 11.50 4.71 -10.64
C ARG A 75 11.45 3.56 -9.67
N PHE A 76 10.40 2.76 -9.72
CA PHE A 76 10.32 1.57 -8.87
C PHE A 76 11.27 0.48 -9.30
N TRP A 77 11.68 0.50 -10.55
CA TRP A 77 12.45 -0.59 -11.13
C TRP A 77 13.94 -0.30 -11.22
N ASN A 78 14.36 0.82 -10.73
CA ASN A 78 15.78 1.21 -10.77
C ASN A 78 16.50 0.93 -9.47
#